data_62e06440490ae86ae120ccef4161c12c
#
_entry.id   62e06440490ae86ae120ccef4161c12c
#
_cell.length_a   1.000
_cell.length_b   1.000
_cell.length_c   1.000
_cell.angle_alpha   90.00
_cell.angle_beta   90.00
_cell.angle_gamma   90.00
#
_symmetry.space_group_name_H-M   'P 1'
#
loop_
_entity.id
_entity.type
_entity.pdbx_description
1 polymer ?
#
loop_
_entity_poly.entity_id
_entity_poly.type
_entity_poly.pdbx_seq_one_letter_code
_entity_poly.pdbx_strand_id
1 'polypeptide(L)'
;MKPARILRFCLCALGLSLAAASAQQPAEVAASAAAPAAASAAAPDARTDAEALPAVSTPPATDPLGNLLREVSPAMAMPGPVPLAPPPGTPGEGLPHHDPGINLWERIRRGFAMPDLTGPRVTAATRWYASQGQYLDRMTARASLYLFHIVEEIEKRGMPTELALLPFVESAMQPEAVSHAKAAGLWQFIPSTGKIYSLEQNLWKDERRDVIHSTRAALDYLQKLYGDFGDWHLALAAYNMGEGGLARAIERNRRARQPTNYSSLRIPLETQGYVPKLQAVKNIVREPARFGIELANIPNEPYFVVVPKTRDIDLATAARLAQMPLDEFRALNPSFNRPVILGALQPNILLPADRVEIFTGNLAAWEATGQPLASWTGYTLQTGETLAQVARRVGLSETQLREANRVPPRFRLASGSTILIPRDETMADDIPAALVNASFALLPEHANLRQVTYRVRRGDTLRAVAARWNVKPEEIVAWNNLRGETLFAGQRLTLTVARTPERAAAPRATQPRQPAAAPAARSTHRAAPATASSGSSPTRPGAAAAARPVAHTGARPH
;
A
#
# COMPACT_ATOMS: atom_id res chain seq x y z
N MET A 1 -56.59 37.43 4.45
CA MET A 1 -56.18 38.86 4.36
C MET A 1 -54.66 38.92 4.42
N LYS A 2 -54.01 39.33 3.32
CA LYS A 2 -52.58 39.74 3.20
C LYS A 2 -52.39 41.10 3.85
N PRO A 3 -51.15 41.65 4.09
CA PRO A 3 -49.95 41.53 3.26
C PRO A 3 -48.58 41.43 4.00
N ALA A 4 -47.64 40.92 3.27
CA ALA A 4 -46.23 41.22 3.00
C ALA A 4 -45.57 42.48 3.62
N ARG A 5 -44.28 42.33 3.99
CA ARG A 5 -43.26 43.40 3.85
C ARG A 5 -41.85 42.85 3.59
N ILE A 6 -41.33 43.21 2.43
CA ILE A 6 -39.97 43.17 1.93
C ILE A 6 -39.17 44.27 2.63
N LEU A 7 -37.92 44.01 2.99
CA LEU A 7 -36.94 45.07 3.25
C LEU A 7 -35.59 44.75 2.54
N ARG A 8 -35.33 45.54 1.50
CA ARG A 8 -34.02 45.74 0.84
C ARG A 8 -33.29 46.87 1.57
N PHE A 9 -31.98 46.76 1.72
CA PHE A 9 -31.02 47.90 1.84
C PHE A 9 -29.70 47.44 1.21
N CYS A 10 -29.32 48.02 0.17
CA CYS A 10 -28.71 49.27 -0.25
C CYS A 10 -27.19 49.23 -0.20
N LEU A 11 -26.63 49.27 -1.44
CA LEU A 11 -25.24 49.66 -1.76
C LEU A 11 -24.95 51.08 -1.25
N CYS A 12 -23.70 51.30 -0.82
CA CYS A 12 -23.05 52.60 -0.96
C CYS A 12 -21.61 52.41 -1.48
N ALA A 13 -21.41 52.89 -2.69
CA ALA A 13 -20.09 53.11 -3.31
C ALA A 13 -19.59 54.50 -2.89
N LEU A 14 -18.32 54.62 -2.60
CA LEU A 14 -17.58 55.91 -2.70
C LEU A 14 -16.16 55.59 -3.17
N GLY A 15 -15.88 56.14 -4.35
CA GLY A 15 -14.56 56.13 -4.93
C GLY A 15 -13.71 57.31 -4.48
N LEU A 16 -12.41 57.22 -4.65
CA LEU A 16 -11.50 58.28 -5.09
C LEU A 16 -10.07 57.76 -5.30
N SER A 17 -9.64 57.82 -6.55
CA SER A 17 -8.40 58.36 -7.18
C SER A 17 -7.02 57.86 -6.77
N LEU A 18 -6.39 57.28 -7.78
CA LEU A 18 -5.00 57.38 -8.32
C LEU A 18 -3.86 57.82 -7.40
N ALA A 19 -2.88 56.92 -7.30
CA ALA A 19 -1.47 57.25 -7.53
C ALA A 19 -0.72 56.00 -8.02
N ALA A 20 -0.08 56.08 -9.15
CA ALA A 20 0.77 55.05 -9.74
C ALA A 20 2.11 54.98 -9.01
N ALA A 21 2.52 53.80 -8.61
CA ALA A 21 3.90 53.46 -8.31
C ALA A 21 4.20 52.05 -8.83
N SER A 22 5.06 52.02 -9.84
CA SER A 22 5.74 50.87 -10.42
C SER A 22 6.49 50.11 -9.34
N ALA A 23 6.16 48.84 -9.09
CA ALA A 23 7.07 47.93 -8.42
C ALA A 23 6.84 46.51 -8.97
N GLN A 24 7.95 45.94 -9.38
CA GLN A 24 8.13 44.63 -9.97
C GLN A 24 7.43 43.50 -9.20
N GLN A 25 6.70 42.68 -9.93
CA GLN A 25 6.19 41.37 -9.45
C GLN A 25 7.36 40.41 -9.32
N PRO A 26 7.45 39.65 -8.22
CA PRO A 26 8.14 38.36 -8.24
C PRO A 26 7.19 37.31 -8.77
N ALA A 27 7.69 36.48 -9.69
CA ALA A 27 7.01 35.35 -10.29
C ALA A 27 6.53 34.36 -9.22
N GLU A 28 5.23 34.14 -9.25
CA GLU A 28 4.58 33.05 -8.53
C GLU A 28 4.99 31.71 -9.15
N VAL A 29 5.89 30.98 -8.48
CA VAL A 29 6.21 29.60 -8.81
C VAL A 29 5.13 28.73 -8.18
N ALA A 30 4.20 28.25 -9.02
CA ALA A 30 3.26 27.22 -8.67
C ALA A 30 4.04 25.95 -8.26
N ALA A 31 4.12 25.67 -6.98
CA ALA A 31 4.65 24.43 -6.44
C ALA A 31 3.62 23.31 -6.67
N SER A 32 3.76 22.59 -7.77
CA SER A 32 3.16 21.28 -7.98
C SER A 32 3.84 20.31 -7.02
N ALA A 33 3.14 19.87 -5.99
CA ALA A 33 3.58 18.81 -5.09
C ALA A 33 3.50 17.46 -5.80
N ALA A 34 4.55 17.09 -6.53
CA ALA A 34 4.83 15.73 -6.91
C ALA A 34 5.73 15.14 -5.82
N ALA A 35 5.26 14.07 -5.16
CA ALA A 35 6.07 13.30 -4.24
C ALA A 35 7.32 12.77 -4.95
N PRO A 36 8.51 12.91 -4.36
CA PRO A 36 9.70 12.37 -4.99
C PRO A 36 9.70 10.85 -4.86
N ALA A 37 9.59 10.17 -5.99
CA ALA A 37 10.24 8.88 -6.16
C ALA A 37 11.70 9.05 -5.72
N ALA A 38 12.28 8.05 -5.05
CA ALA A 38 13.65 8.05 -4.57
C ALA A 38 14.58 8.63 -5.65
N ALA A 39 15.16 9.78 -5.35
CA ALA A 39 15.77 10.65 -6.33
C ALA A 39 17.06 10.07 -6.88
N SER A 40 17.10 9.90 -8.17
CA SER A 40 18.31 10.00 -8.96
C SER A 40 18.57 11.49 -9.21
N ALA A 41 19.40 12.13 -8.41
CA ALA A 41 19.94 13.45 -8.72
C ALA A 41 21.24 13.26 -9.49
N ALA A 42 21.24 13.67 -10.76
CA ALA A 42 22.45 13.86 -11.52
C ALA A 42 23.22 15.04 -10.94
N ALA A 43 24.43 14.81 -10.48
CA ALA A 43 25.40 15.83 -10.15
C ALA A 43 26.28 16.10 -11.39
N PRO A 44 26.80 17.34 -11.57
CA PRO A 44 27.66 17.66 -12.70
C PRO A 44 29.05 17.01 -12.57
N ASP A 45 29.64 16.74 -13.71
CA ASP A 45 30.94 16.13 -13.91
C ASP A 45 32.05 16.61 -12.95
N ALA A 46 32.49 15.68 -12.10
CA ALA A 46 33.84 15.69 -11.55
C ALA A 46 34.33 14.23 -11.59
N ARG A 47 35.20 13.96 -12.53
CA ARG A 47 35.90 12.68 -12.68
C ARG A 47 36.77 12.43 -11.45
N THR A 48 36.32 11.56 -10.57
CA THR A 48 37.17 10.75 -9.69
C THR A 48 36.38 9.48 -9.39
N ASP A 49 37.04 8.33 -9.53
CA ASP A 49 36.52 6.98 -9.37
C ASP A 49 35.89 6.77 -8.00
N ALA A 50 34.59 7.03 -7.88
CA ALA A 50 33.75 6.60 -6.77
C ALA A 50 32.53 5.90 -7.37
N GLU A 51 32.47 4.60 -7.22
CA GLU A 51 31.38 3.73 -7.62
C GLU A 51 30.04 4.28 -7.09
N ALA A 52 29.25 4.86 -7.97
CA ALA A 52 27.91 5.38 -7.66
C ALA A 52 27.00 4.21 -7.26
N LEU A 53 26.31 4.36 -6.15
CA LEU A 53 25.23 3.44 -5.77
C LEU A 53 24.14 3.50 -6.86
N PRO A 54 23.79 2.36 -7.49
CA PRO A 54 22.82 2.34 -8.57
C PRO A 54 21.44 2.75 -8.08
N ALA A 55 20.74 3.49 -8.92
CA ALA A 55 19.34 3.83 -8.75
C ALA A 55 18.50 2.56 -8.56
N VAL A 56 17.53 2.63 -7.65
CA VAL A 56 16.60 1.55 -7.32
C VAL A 56 15.76 1.23 -8.56
N SER A 57 16.15 0.20 -9.28
CA SER A 57 15.32 -0.43 -10.31
C SER A 57 14.46 -1.49 -9.63
N THR A 58 13.16 -1.27 -9.58
CA THR A 58 12.18 -2.28 -9.17
C THR A 58 12.17 -3.42 -10.17
N PRO A 59 12.38 -4.68 -9.77
CA PRO A 59 12.14 -5.82 -10.66
C PRO A 59 10.64 -5.94 -10.97
N PRO A 60 10.24 -6.51 -12.13
CA PRO A 60 8.85 -6.74 -12.44
C PRO A 60 8.21 -7.63 -11.38
N ALA A 61 7.01 -7.24 -10.95
CA ALA A 61 6.24 -7.92 -9.93
C ALA A 61 5.84 -9.33 -10.38
N THR A 62 6.61 -10.31 -9.98
CA THR A 62 6.12 -11.69 -9.81
C THR A 62 5.89 -11.87 -8.32
N ASP A 63 4.64 -11.92 -7.94
CA ASP A 63 4.20 -12.19 -6.57
C ASP A 63 4.50 -13.67 -6.22
N PRO A 64 5.57 -13.98 -5.45
CA PRO A 64 5.89 -15.37 -5.11
C PRO A 64 4.96 -15.93 -4.03
N LEU A 65 4.14 -15.08 -3.39
CA LEU A 65 3.22 -15.48 -2.32
C LEU A 65 1.84 -15.87 -2.85
N GLY A 66 1.43 -15.40 -4.02
CA GLY A 66 0.16 -15.76 -4.65
C GLY A 66 0.04 -17.25 -4.98
N ASN A 67 1.15 -17.92 -5.23
CA ASN A 67 1.17 -19.36 -5.53
C ASN A 67 1.32 -20.24 -4.27
N LEU A 68 1.84 -19.72 -3.15
CA LEU A 68 1.97 -20.49 -1.90
C LEU A 68 0.65 -20.54 -1.10
N LEU A 69 -0.23 -19.55 -1.28
CA LEU A 69 -1.52 -19.48 -0.56
C LEU A 69 -2.60 -20.41 -1.12
N ARG A 70 -2.35 -21.12 -2.22
CA ARG A 70 -3.27 -22.11 -2.79
C ARG A 70 -3.22 -23.50 -2.14
N GLU A 71 -2.21 -23.78 -1.34
CA GLU A 71 -2.01 -25.12 -0.73
C GLU A 71 -2.07 -25.15 0.81
N VAL A 72 -2.45 -24.07 1.48
CA VAL A 72 -2.59 -24.08 2.94
C VAL A 72 -4.03 -24.28 3.33
N SER A 73 -4.35 -25.48 3.81
CA SER A 73 -5.63 -25.84 4.45
C SER A 73 -5.98 -24.90 5.61
N PRO A 74 -7.29 -24.61 5.82
CA PRO A 74 -7.73 -23.76 6.91
C PRO A 74 -7.74 -24.57 8.20
N ALA A 75 -6.78 -24.41 9.05
CA ALA A 75 -6.83 -24.60 10.50
C ALA A 75 -5.41 -24.62 11.11
N MET A 76 -4.82 -23.47 11.30
CA MET A 76 -3.85 -23.29 12.37
C MET A 76 -4.18 -21.98 13.07
N ALA A 77 -4.77 -22.12 14.27
CA ALA A 77 -4.85 -21.04 15.23
C ALA A 77 -3.43 -20.58 15.52
N MET A 78 -3.15 -19.29 15.27
CA MET A 78 -1.86 -18.69 15.57
C MET A 78 -1.58 -18.85 17.07
N PRO A 79 -0.42 -19.37 17.49
CA PRO A 79 -0.02 -19.27 18.88
C PRO A 79 0.10 -17.79 19.24
N GLY A 80 -0.43 -17.41 20.38
CA GLY A 80 -0.24 -16.07 20.95
C GLY A 80 1.25 -15.72 21.05
N PRO A 81 1.59 -14.43 21.23
CA PRO A 81 2.98 -14.00 21.28
C PRO A 81 3.74 -14.80 22.33
N VAL A 82 4.70 -15.58 21.87
CA VAL A 82 5.63 -16.29 22.76
C VAL A 82 6.56 -15.21 23.33
N PRO A 83 6.67 -15.06 24.66
CA PRO A 83 7.66 -14.19 25.24
C PRO A 83 9.05 -14.71 24.84
N LEU A 84 9.73 -13.97 23.96
CA LEU A 84 11.15 -14.22 23.69
C LEU A 84 11.93 -13.80 24.92
N ALA A 85 12.84 -14.67 25.38
CA ALA A 85 13.86 -14.25 26.32
C ALA A 85 14.59 -13.04 25.72
N PRO A 86 14.84 -11.98 26.51
CA PRO A 86 15.53 -10.80 25.99
C PRO A 86 16.89 -11.21 25.43
N PRO A 87 17.32 -10.60 24.29
CA PRO A 87 18.62 -10.88 23.74
C PRO A 87 19.72 -10.54 24.75
N PRO A 88 20.84 -11.28 24.78
CA PRO A 88 21.95 -10.96 25.66
C PRO A 88 22.46 -9.54 25.37
N GLY A 89 22.38 -8.66 26.34
CA GLY A 89 22.68 -7.24 26.22
C GLY A 89 21.46 -6.33 26.44
N THR A 90 20.40 -6.82 27.06
CA THR A 90 19.25 -6.00 27.46
C THR A 90 19.73 -4.85 28.36
N PRO A 91 19.35 -3.59 28.07
CA PRO A 91 19.63 -2.48 28.98
C PRO A 91 18.99 -2.79 30.34
N GLY A 92 19.77 -2.61 31.40
CA GLY A 92 19.37 -2.95 32.75
C GLY A 92 18.08 -2.28 33.19
N GLU A 93 17.44 -2.95 34.15
CA GLU A 93 16.22 -2.55 34.84
C GLU A 93 16.20 -1.06 35.18
N GLY A 94 15.10 -0.38 34.80
CA GLY A 94 14.65 0.78 35.56
C GLY A 94 15.08 2.16 35.10
N LEU A 95 15.01 2.47 33.78
CA LEU A 95 14.88 3.88 33.42
C LEU A 95 13.40 4.26 33.51
N PRO A 96 13.02 5.34 34.20
CA PRO A 96 11.67 5.84 34.19
C PRO A 96 11.28 6.15 32.72
N HIS A 97 10.17 5.56 32.26
CA HIS A 97 9.68 5.71 30.89
C HIS A 97 9.40 7.18 30.49
N HIS A 98 9.34 8.07 31.47
CA HIS A 98 9.13 9.50 31.33
C HIS A 98 10.12 10.28 32.18
N ASP A 99 11.34 10.43 31.66
CA ASP A 99 12.27 11.46 32.19
C ASP A 99 12.17 12.69 31.26
N PRO A 100 11.39 13.72 31.63
CA PRO A 100 11.24 14.93 30.81
C PRO A 100 12.57 15.71 30.68
N GLY A 101 13.57 15.35 31.47
CA GLY A 101 14.90 15.97 31.42
C GLY A 101 15.79 15.49 30.28
N ILE A 102 15.41 14.41 29.57
CA ILE A 102 16.21 13.88 28.45
C ILE A 102 15.48 14.07 27.12
N ASN A 103 16.26 14.35 26.09
CA ASN A 103 15.79 14.35 24.71
C ASN A 103 15.52 12.91 24.22
N LEU A 104 14.49 12.71 23.40
CA LEU A 104 14.13 11.39 22.87
C LEU A 104 15.27 10.71 22.09
N TRP A 105 16.14 11.48 21.42
CA TRP A 105 17.34 10.92 20.77
C TRP A 105 18.31 10.28 21.76
N GLU A 106 18.43 10.85 22.95
CA GLU A 106 19.26 10.27 24.00
C GLU A 106 18.68 8.95 24.51
N ARG A 107 17.36 8.88 24.69
CA ARG A 107 16.67 7.64 25.02
C ARG A 107 16.90 6.56 23.95
N ILE A 108 16.79 6.91 22.67
CA ILE A 108 17.07 6.00 21.54
C ILE A 108 18.53 5.51 21.58
N ARG A 109 19.50 6.42 21.80
CA ARG A 109 20.92 6.04 21.88
C ARG A 109 21.20 5.03 22.98
N ARG A 110 20.58 5.21 24.14
CA ARG A 110 20.76 4.32 25.31
C ARG A 110 20.25 2.91 25.04
N GLY A 111 19.24 2.75 24.19
CA GLY A 111 18.67 1.47 23.82
C GLY A 111 19.30 0.82 22.59
N PHE A 112 20.38 1.35 22.03
CA PHE A 112 21.09 0.71 20.91
C PHE A 112 21.72 -0.61 21.34
N ALA A 113 21.30 -1.71 20.73
CA ALA A 113 21.73 -3.06 21.07
C ALA A 113 22.08 -3.93 19.84
N MET A 114 21.84 -3.44 18.63
CA MET A 114 22.22 -4.18 17.42
C MET A 114 23.72 -4.07 17.16
N PRO A 115 24.40 -5.18 16.75
CA PRO A 115 25.79 -5.12 16.31
C PRO A 115 25.99 -4.08 15.21
N ASP A 116 27.12 -3.36 15.25
CA ASP A 116 27.44 -2.39 14.21
C ASP A 116 27.85 -3.08 12.91
N LEU A 117 27.26 -2.68 11.81
CA LEU A 117 27.69 -3.06 10.48
C LEU A 117 28.75 -2.05 10.00
N THR A 118 29.84 -2.55 9.41
CA THR A 118 30.91 -1.74 8.85
C THR A 118 31.10 -2.05 7.36
N GLY A 119 31.78 -1.16 6.64
CA GLY A 119 32.17 -1.39 5.28
C GLY A 119 31.81 -0.24 4.32
N PRO A 120 32.21 -0.37 3.04
CA PRO A 120 32.09 0.71 2.05
C PRO A 120 30.65 1.21 1.84
N ARG A 121 29.68 0.29 1.87
CA ARG A 121 28.25 0.65 1.71
C ARG A 121 27.73 1.49 2.86
N VAL A 122 28.14 1.18 4.09
CA VAL A 122 27.79 1.98 5.28
C VAL A 122 28.39 3.37 5.17
N THR A 123 29.70 3.44 4.83
CA THR A 123 30.39 4.71 4.67
C THR A 123 29.76 5.58 3.59
N ALA A 124 29.42 4.99 2.44
CA ALA A 124 28.76 5.70 1.35
C ALA A 124 27.36 6.19 1.77
N ALA A 125 26.54 5.34 2.41
CA ALA A 125 25.23 5.72 2.90
C ALA A 125 25.30 6.82 3.96
N THR A 126 26.23 6.72 4.93
CA THR A 126 26.42 7.76 5.96
C THR A 126 26.80 9.09 5.35
N ARG A 127 27.72 9.11 4.39
CA ARG A 127 28.12 10.32 3.68
C ARG A 127 26.95 10.91 2.91
N TRP A 128 26.16 10.08 2.25
CA TRP A 128 24.99 10.53 1.49
C TRP A 128 23.97 11.19 2.41
N TYR A 129 23.55 10.54 3.51
CA TYR A 129 22.61 11.14 4.45
C TYR A 129 23.17 12.43 5.05
N ALA A 130 24.44 12.45 5.44
CA ALA A 130 25.09 13.64 6.01
C ALA A 130 25.13 14.82 5.03
N SER A 131 25.24 14.57 3.72
CA SER A 131 25.18 15.62 2.70
C SER A 131 23.79 16.18 2.42
N GLN A 132 22.73 15.56 2.98
CA GLN A 132 21.33 15.89 2.74
C GLN A 132 20.68 16.60 3.94
N GLY A 133 21.29 17.68 4.48
CA GLY A 133 20.83 18.35 5.70
C GLY A 133 19.34 18.68 5.70
N GLN A 134 18.85 19.42 4.73
CA GLN A 134 17.41 19.74 4.63
C GLN A 134 16.49 18.52 4.54
N TYR A 135 16.98 17.41 3.99
CA TYR A 135 16.21 16.17 3.94
C TYR A 135 16.11 15.53 5.33
N LEU A 136 17.21 15.54 6.09
CA LEU A 136 17.24 15.10 7.49
C LEU A 136 16.35 15.97 8.36
N ASP A 137 16.39 17.30 8.20
CA ASP A 137 15.52 18.22 8.95
C ASP A 137 14.04 17.92 8.73
N ARG A 138 13.64 17.69 7.49
CA ARG A 138 12.26 17.30 7.18
C ARG A 138 11.88 15.93 7.76
N MET A 139 12.80 14.96 7.78
CA MET A 139 12.54 13.66 8.39
C MET A 139 12.39 13.78 9.90
N THR A 140 13.26 14.52 10.57
CA THR A 140 13.22 14.70 12.02
C THR A 140 12.00 15.52 12.45
N ALA A 141 11.61 16.54 11.67
CA ALA A 141 10.37 17.27 11.91
C ALA A 141 9.12 16.38 11.83
N ARG A 142 9.07 15.45 10.86
CA ARG A 142 7.98 14.46 10.81
C ARG A 142 8.07 13.43 11.93
N ALA A 143 9.27 13.02 12.29
CA ALA A 143 9.51 12.06 13.35
C ALA A 143 8.99 12.55 14.71
N SER A 144 9.02 13.86 14.99
CA SER A 144 8.55 14.42 16.26
C SER A 144 7.10 14.07 16.57
N LEU A 145 6.28 13.80 15.55
CA LEU A 145 4.88 13.43 15.72
C LEU A 145 4.68 11.97 16.18
N TYR A 146 5.63 11.06 15.86
CA TYR A 146 5.39 9.61 15.97
C TYR A 146 6.46 8.87 16.77
N LEU A 147 7.65 9.42 16.84
CA LEU A 147 8.84 8.69 17.29
C LEU A 147 8.74 8.24 18.74
N PHE A 148 8.15 9.06 19.61
CA PHE A 148 7.92 8.68 21.00
C PHE A 148 7.11 7.39 21.10
N HIS A 149 5.96 7.32 20.43
CA HIS A 149 5.12 6.12 20.40
C HIS A 149 5.87 4.89 19.86
N ILE A 150 6.66 5.07 18.80
CA ILE A 150 7.43 3.97 18.20
C ILE A 150 8.47 3.43 19.19
N VAL A 151 9.19 4.32 19.88
CA VAL A 151 10.19 3.95 20.90
C VAL A 151 9.53 3.21 22.06
N GLU A 152 8.41 3.73 22.59
CA GLU A 152 7.63 3.08 23.64
C GLU A 152 7.26 1.63 23.28
N GLU A 153 6.76 1.42 22.06
CA GLU A 153 6.34 0.10 21.60
C GLU A 153 7.52 -0.87 21.38
N ILE A 154 8.67 -0.35 20.99
CA ILE A 154 9.92 -1.12 20.86
C ILE A 154 10.43 -1.56 22.23
N GLU A 155 10.52 -0.63 23.19
CA GLU A 155 11.00 -0.91 24.54
C GLU A 155 10.09 -1.86 25.31
N LYS A 156 8.76 -1.73 25.19
CA LYS A 156 7.78 -2.69 25.77
C LYS A 156 8.01 -4.12 25.31
N ARG A 157 8.63 -4.32 24.15
CA ARG A 157 8.94 -5.64 23.57
C ARG A 157 10.40 -6.08 23.85
N GLY A 158 11.20 -5.27 24.55
CA GLY A 158 12.61 -5.53 24.76
C GLY A 158 13.43 -5.57 23.47
N MET A 159 13.01 -4.84 22.43
CA MET A 159 13.67 -4.82 21.13
C MET A 159 14.70 -3.69 21.05
N PRO A 160 15.73 -3.80 20.19
CA PRO A 160 16.73 -2.75 19.98
C PRO A 160 16.11 -1.46 19.46
N THR A 161 16.44 -0.32 20.04
CA THR A 161 15.86 0.97 19.66
C THR A 161 16.33 1.48 18.30
N GLU A 162 17.34 0.88 17.68
CA GLU A 162 17.67 1.11 16.28
C GLU A 162 16.47 0.89 15.34
N LEU A 163 15.55 0.02 15.72
CA LEU A 163 14.35 -0.25 14.94
C LEU A 163 13.41 0.97 14.84
N ALA A 164 13.51 1.94 15.77
CA ALA A 164 12.82 3.22 15.66
C ALA A 164 13.31 4.08 14.48
N LEU A 165 14.50 3.78 13.97
CA LEU A 165 15.10 4.46 12.83
C LEU A 165 14.68 3.82 11.48
N LEU A 166 13.97 2.70 11.49
CA LEU A 166 13.57 2.01 10.27
C LEU A 166 12.61 2.82 9.39
N PRO A 167 11.61 3.54 9.93
CA PRO A 167 10.74 4.41 9.14
C PRO A 167 11.49 5.58 8.43
N PHE A 168 12.66 5.97 8.90
CA PHE A 168 13.52 6.93 8.19
C PHE A 168 14.03 6.35 6.87
N VAL A 169 14.33 5.04 6.85
CA VAL A 169 14.80 4.34 5.65
C VAL A 169 13.64 3.95 4.72
N GLU A 170 12.52 3.54 5.28
CA GLU A 170 11.36 3.04 4.54
C GLU A 170 10.56 4.15 3.85
N SER A 171 10.21 5.19 4.58
CA SER A 171 9.28 6.23 4.12
C SER A 171 9.76 7.66 4.34
N ALA A 172 10.99 7.86 4.84
CA ALA A 172 11.42 9.16 5.33
C ALA A 172 10.44 9.75 6.36
N MET A 173 9.89 8.91 7.24
CA MET A 173 8.88 9.26 8.26
C MET A 173 7.58 9.84 7.66
N GLN A 174 7.16 9.39 6.47
CA GLN A 174 5.93 9.83 5.82
C GLN A 174 4.84 8.74 5.94
N PRO A 175 3.81 8.93 6.77
CA PRO A 175 2.78 7.91 6.96
C PRO A 175 1.84 7.77 5.75
N GLU A 176 1.77 8.76 4.87
CA GLU A 176 0.98 8.70 3.64
C GLU A 176 1.76 8.12 2.43
N ALA A 177 3.04 7.80 2.61
CA ALA A 177 3.87 7.30 1.52
C ALA A 177 3.30 6.01 0.92
N VAL A 178 3.27 5.95 -0.41
CA VAL A 178 2.87 4.77 -1.19
C VAL A 178 3.88 4.53 -2.29
N SER A 179 4.50 3.35 -2.30
CA SER A 179 5.48 2.97 -3.31
C SER A 179 4.82 2.45 -4.61
N HIS A 180 5.60 2.31 -5.68
CA HIS A 180 5.15 1.69 -6.93
C HIS A 180 4.66 0.24 -6.73
N ALA A 181 5.24 -0.48 -5.77
CA ALA A 181 4.81 -1.82 -5.37
C ALA A 181 3.59 -1.80 -4.44
N LYS A 182 2.94 -0.63 -4.26
CA LYS A 182 1.79 -0.40 -3.38
C LYS A 182 2.08 -0.67 -1.90
N ALA A 183 3.34 -0.66 -1.49
CA ALA A 183 3.68 -0.61 -0.08
C ALA A 183 3.27 0.75 0.48
N ALA A 184 2.75 0.79 1.70
CA ALA A 184 2.16 2.00 2.28
C ALA A 184 2.55 2.23 3.74
N GLY A 185 2.55 3.50 4.15
CA GLY A 185 2.73 3.92 5.52
C GLY A 185 4.18 4.11 5.95
N LEU A 186 4.37 4.41 7.24
CA LEU A 186 5.69 4.57 7.85
C LEU A 186 6.58 3.35 7.63
N TRP A 187 6.00 2.15 7.74
CA TRP A 187 6.64 0.85 7.73
C TRP A 187 6.61 0.15 6.36
N GLN A 188 6.05 0.80 5.33
CA GLN A 188 5.98 0.31 3.95
C GLN A 188 5.47 -1.14 3.80
N PHE A 189 4.36 -1.45 4.48
CA PHE A 189 3.70 -2.73 4.29
C PHE A 189 3.12 -2.89 2.89
N ILE A 190 3.47 -3.96 2.18
CA ILE A 190 2.73 -4.38 0.98
C ILE A 190 1.34 -4.92 1.38
N PRO A 191 0.33 -4.86 0.47
CA PRO A 191 -1.05 -5.22 0.82
C PRO A 191 -1.21 -6.63 1.42
N SER A 192 -0.52 -7.63 0.88
CA SER A 192 -0.58 -9.01 1.37
C SER A 192 -0.02 -9.16 2.78
N THR A 193 1.18 -8.61 3.03
CA THR A 193 1.81 -8.67 4.36
C THR A 193 0.99 -7.89 5.39
N GLY A 194 0.45 -6.72 5.02
CA GLY A 194 -0.45 -5.98 5.90
C GLY A 194 -1.65 -6.81 6.36
N LYS A 195 -2.27 -7.57 5.46
CA LYS A 195 -3.39 -8.47 5.79
C LYS A 195 -2.98 -9.61 6.73
N ILE A 196 -1.78 -10.19 6.54
CA ILE A 196 -1.27 -11.24 7.44
C ILE A 196 -1.15 -10.71 8.88
N TYR A 197 -0.74 -9.45 9.05
CA TYR A 197 -0.62 -8.79 10.35
C TYR A 197 -1.86 -8.00 10.76
N SER A 198 -3.04 -8.38 10.22
CA SER A 198 -4.36 -7.83 10.57
C SER A 198 -4.47 -6.33 10.37
N LEU A 199 -3.77 -5.76 9.37
CA LEU A 199 -3.96 -4.39 8.95
C LEU A 199 -5.13 -4.31 7.96
N GLU A 200 -6.22 -3.70 8.38
CA GLU A 200 -7.42 -3.56 7.58
C GLU A 200 -7.19 -2.64 6.37
N GLN A 201 -7.67 -3.06 5.22
CA GLN A 201 -7.53 -2.35 3.95
C GLN A 201 -8.88 -2.41 3.23
N ASN A 202 -9.69 -1.38 3.39
CA ASN A 202 -11.01 -1.30 2.80
C ASN A 202 -11.29 0.06 2.14
N LEU A 203 -12.55 0.31 1.79
CA LEU A 203 -13.00 1.57 1.22
C LEU A 203 -12.72 2.78 2.14
N TRP A 204 -12.83 2.60 3.44
CA TRP A 204 -12.87 3.66 4.44
C TRP A 204 -11.51 3.94 5.05
N LYS A 205 -10.73 2.88 5.33
CA LYS A 205 -9.42 2.99 5.94
C LYS A 205 -8.39 2.05 5.33
N ASP A 206 -7.13 2.41 5.51
CA ASP A 206 -5.96 1.59 5.20
C ASP A 206 -5.00 1.66 6.40
N GLU A 207 -5.07 0.67 7.27
CA GLU A 207 -4.31 0.62 8.52
C GLU A 207 -2.81 0.46 8.34
N ARG A 208 -2.33 0.19 7.12
CA ARG A 208 -0.90 0.24 6.82
C ARG A 208 -0.32 1.65 7.01
N ARG A 209 -1.18 2.68 6.95
CA ARG A 209 -0.84 4.08 7.20
C ARG A 209 -1.17 4.54 8.62
N ASP A 210 -1.93 3.75 9.36
CA ASP A 210 -2.23 4.02 10.77
C ASP A 210 -0.98 3.85 11.62
N VAL A 211 -0.63 4.85 12.41
CA VAL A 211 0.60 4.88 13.19
C VAL A 211 0.61 3.79 14.26
N ILE A 212 -0.51 3.62 14.96
CA ILE A 212 -0.63 2.63 16.06
C ILE A 212 -0.62 1.21 15.50
N HIS A 213 -1.53 0.93 14.56
CA HIS A 213 -1.72 -0.42 14.04
C HIS A 213 -0.52 -0.90 13.22
N SER A 214 0.04 -0.02 12.37
CA SER A 214 1.21 -0.38 11.56
C SER A 214 2.48 -0.54 12.39
N THR A 215 2.68 0.24 13.46
CA THR A 215 3.82 0.06 14.36
C THR A 215 3.72 -1.28 15.08
N ARG A 216 2.56 -1.62 15.67
CA ARG A 216 2.33 -2.95 16.25
C ARG A 216 2.68 -4.06 15.26
N ALA A 217 2.09 -4.00 14.05
CA ALA A 217 2.28 -5.01 13.03
C ALA A 217 3.75 -5.15 12.58
N ALA A 218 4.47 -4.02 12.45
CA ALA A 218 5.88 -4.03 12.05
C ALA A 218 6.77 -4.67 13.11
N LEU A 219 6.53 -4.35 14.38
CA LEU A 219 7.29 -4.92 15.48
C LEU A 219 6.97 -6.41 15.67
N ASP A 220 5.71 -6.83 15.52
CA ASP A 220 5.32 -8.24 15.54
C ASP A 220 6.03 -9.02 14.41
N TYR A 221 6.10 -8.44 13.21
CA TYR A 221 6.80 -9.04 12.08
C TYR A 221 8.32 -9.09 12.28
N LEU A 222 8.93 -8.01 12.74
CA LEU A 222 10.37 -7.96 13.03
C LEU A 222 10.75 -8.94 14.14
N GLN A 223 9.92 -9.08 15.17
CA GLN A 223 10.13 -10.05 16.26
C GLN A 223 10.08 -11.50 15.74
N LYS A 224 9.10 -11.82 14.88
CA LYS A 224 9.04 -13.12 14.20
C LYS A 224 10.29 -13.37 13.37
N LEU A 225 10.71 -12.39 12.56
CA LEU A 225 11.90 -12.54 11.70
C LEU A 225 13.18 -12.73 12.53
N TYR A 226 13.30 -12.03 13.65
CA TYR A 226 14.42 -12.27 14.57
C TYR A 226 14.37 -13.68 15.17
N GLY A 227 13.21 -14.16 15.55
CA GLY A 227 13.00 -15.55 16.01
C GLY A 227 13.40 -16.58 14.95
N ASP A 228 13.11 -16.34 13.68
CA ASP A 228 13.44 -17.23 12.57
C ASP A 228 14.93 -17.27 12.24
N PHE A 229 15.62 -16.14 12.32
CA PHE A 229 17.00 -16.01 11.82
C PHE A 229 18.07 -15.81 12.91
N GLY A 230 17.69 -15.43 14.12
CA GLY A 230 18.60 -15.25 15.28
C GLY A 230 19.58 -14.08 15.15
N ASP A 231 19.43 -13.23 14.13
CA ASP A 231 20.32 -12.13 13.82
C ASP A 231 19.52 -10.93 13.28
N TRP A 232 19.72 -9.74 13.83
CA TRP A 232 18.97 -8.55 13.43
C TRP A 232 19.25 -8.10 12.00
N HIS A 233 20.50 -8.23 11.50
CA HIS A 233 20.80 -7.87 10.12
C HIS A 233 20.10 -8.82 9.13
N LEU A 234 20.01 -10.11 9.49
CA LEU A 234 19.22 -11.07 8.70
C LEU A 234 17.73 -10.81 8.81
N ALA A 235 17.20 -10.50 10.00
CA ALA A 235 15.80 -10.13 10.19
C ALA A 235 15.41 -8.91 9.33
N LEU A 236 16.26 -7.88 9.32
CA LEU A 236 16.07 -6.68 8.49
C LEU A 236 16.16 -6.99 6.99
N ALA A 237 17.09 -7.86 6.58
CA ALA A 237 17.17 -8.32 5.20
C ALA A 237 15.91 -9.09 4.80
N ALA A 238 15.36 -9.93 5.70
CA ALA A 238 14.10 -10.65 5.49
C ALA A 238 12.89 -9.70 5.41
N TYR A 239 12.86 -8.66 6.23
CA TYR A 239 11.83 -7.61 6.19
C TYR A 239 11.76 -6.96 4.80
N ASN A 240 12.92 -6.62 4.22
CA ASN A 240 13.01 -5.95 2.92
C ASN A 240 12.74 -6.89 1.73
N MET A 241 13.32 -8.10 1.70
CA MET A 241 13.24 -8.98 0.51
C MET A 241 12.29 -10.18 0.66
N GLY A 242 11.68 -10.32 1.81
CA GLY A 242 10.85 -11.47 2.16
C GLY A 242 11.65 -12.64 2.75
N GLU A 243 11.10 -13.23 3.80
CA GLU A 243 11.73 -14.32 4.58
C GLU A 243 12.10 -15.54 3.74
N GLY A 244 11.22 -15.97 2.80
CA GLY A 244 11.50 -17.09 1.91
C GLY A 244 12.68 -16.83 0.95
N GLY A 245 12.86 -15.57 0.52
CA GLY A 245 14.00 -15.16 -0.30
C GLY A 245 15.31 -15.26 0.46
N LEU A 246 15.32 -14.74 1.69
CA LEU A 246 16.49 -14.79 2.56
C LEU A 246 16.84 -16.24 2.96
N ALA A 247 15.86 -17.06 3.36
CA ALA A 247 16.08 -18.46 3.71
C ALA A 247 16.76 -19.23 2.56
N ARG A 248 16.31 -19.01 1.32
CA ARG A 248 16.98 -19.61 0.15
C ARG A 248 18.42 -19.11 -0.04
N ALA A 249 18.71 -17.86 0.25
CA ALA A 249 20.06 -17.32 0.18
C ALA A 249 20.99 -17.93 1.23
N ILE A 250 20.51 -18.06 2.46
CA ILE A 250 21.22 -18.72 3.56
C ILE A 250 21.52 -20.18 3.19
N GLU A 251 20.53 -20.90 2.70
CA GLU A 251 20.68 -22.32 2.35
C GLU A 251 21.66 -22.53 1.19
N ARG A 252 21.69 -21.63 0.20
CA ARG A 252 22.72 -21.67 -0.87
C ARG A 252 24.13 -21.55 -0.30
N ASN A 253 24.36 -20.60 0.62
CA ASN A 253 25.66 -20.44 1.26
C ASN A 253 26.03 -21.64 2.13
N ARG A 254 25.06 -22.18 2.91
CA ARG A 254 25.24 -23.36 3.74
C ARG A 254 25.71 -24.56 2.90
N ARG A 255 25.04 -24.84 1.78
CA ARG A 255 25.44 -25.92 0.84
C ARG A 255 26.81 -25.69 0.23
N ALA A 256 27.17 -24.43 -0.02
CA ALA A 256 28.48 -24.04 -0.52
C ALA A 256 29.56 -23.94 0.59
N ARG A 257 29.23 -24.26 1.84
CA ARG A 257 30.10 -24.11 3.02
C ARG A 257 30.66 -22.69 3.17
N GLN A 258 29.84 -21.69 2.80
CA GLN A 258 30.16 -20.27 2.93
C GLN A 258 29.47 -19.69 4.19
N PRO A 259 30.00 -18.59 4.75
CA PRO A 259 29.34 -17.90 5.86
C PRO A 259 27.91 -17.48 5.52
N THR A 260 27.01 -17.55 6.51
CA THR A 260 25.59 -17.25 6.36
C THR A 260 25.15 -15.92 6.96
N ASN A 261 26.10 -15.09 7.43
CA ASN A 261 25.83 -13.74 7.90
C ASN A 261 25.42 -12.82 6.74
N TYR A 262 24.75 -11.70 7.08
CA TYR A 262 24.23 -10.74 6.11
C TYR A 262 25.24 -10.34 5.02
N SER A 263 26.48 -9.98 5.41
CA SER A 263 27.51 -9.48 4.49
C SER A 263 28.02 -10.51 3.49
N SER A 264 27.84 -11.80 3.79
CA SER A 264 28.33 -12.92 2.95
C SER A 264 27.26 -13.46 1.99
N LEU A 265 25.99 -13.02 2.14
CA LEU A 265 24.89 -13.53 1.32
C LEU A 265 24.84 -12.87 -0.06
N ARG A 266 24.54 -13.64 -1.08
CA ARG A 266 24.19 -13.13 -2.41
C ARG A 266 22.70 -12.85 -2.45
N ILE A 267 22.34 -11.61 -2.15
CA ILE A 267 20.98 -11.07 -2.07
C ILE A 267 20.82 -9.88 -3.05
N PRO A 268 19.61 -9.40 -3.36
CA PRO A 268 19.39 -8.26 -4.23
C PRO A 268 20.17 -7.01 -3.79
N LEU A 269 20.60 -6.18 -4.75
CA LEU A 269 21.39 -4.96 -4.48
C LEU A 269 20.64 -4.01 -3.54
N GLU A 270 19.34 -3.89 -3.68
CA GLU A 270 18.49 -3.11 -2.76
C GLU A 270 18.66 -3.60 -1.33
N THR A 271 18.48 -4.90 -1.09
CA THR A 271 18.63 -5.51 0.23
C THR A 271 20.06 -5.40 0.75
N GLN A 272 21.09 -5.51 -0.12
CA GLN A 272 22.49 -5.27 0.26
C GLN A 272 22.75 -3.83 0.74
N GLY A 273 21.94 -2.86 0.30
CA GLY A 273 22.01 -1.47 0.72
C GLY A 273 21.11 -1.15 1.91
N TYR A 274 20.17 -2.02 2.25
CA TYR A 274 19.11 -1.73 3.22
C TYR A 274 19.64 -1.60 4.66
N VAL A 275 20.31 -2.62 5.20
CA VAL A 275 20.93 -2.57 6.53
C VAL A 275 22.02 -1.49 6.62
N PRO A 276 22.88 -1.30 5.59
CA PRO A 276 23.80 -0.16 5.56
C PRO A 276 23.14 1.21 5.67
N LYS A 277 21.94 1.42 5.10
CA LYS A 277 21.19 2.67 5.27
C LYS A 277 20.73 2.87 6.71
N LEU A 278 20.19 1.83 7.36
CA LEU A 278 19.82 1.90 8.77
C LEU A 278 21.04 2.18 9.66
N GLN A 279 22.16 1.49 9.41
CA GLN A 279 23.41 1.76 10.12
C GLN A 279 23.91 3.19 9.91
N ALA A 280 23.73 3.75 8.71
CA ALA A 280 24.10 5.13 8.43
C ALA A 280 23.26 6.12 9.26
N VAL A 281 21.94 5.92 9.34
CA VAL A 281 21.06 6.75 10.19
C VAL A 281 21.43 6.57 11.67
N LYS A 282 21.68 5.33 12.13
CA LYS A 282 22.18 5.04 13.48
C LYS A 282 23.47 5.81 13.78
N ASN A 283 24.45 5.82 12.87
CA ASN A 283 25.73 6.53 13.06
C ASN A 283 25.50 8.03 13.23
N ILE A 284 24.63 8.64 12.40
CA ILE A 284 24.30 10.06 12.49
C ILE A 284 23.58 10.38 13.80
N VAL A 285 22.61 9.55 14.19
CA VAL A 285 21.90 9.75 15.46
C VAL A 285 22.83 9.57 16.65
N ARG A 286 23.79 8.63 16.58
CA ARG A 286 24.79 8.40 17.65
C ARG A 286 25.70 9.60 17.87
N GLU A 287 26.27 10.15 16.80
CA GLU A 287 27.28 11.21 16.85
C GLU A 287 26.99 12.30 15.80
N PRO A 288 25.88 13.07 15.90
CA PRO A 288 25.45 13.98 14.84
C PRO A 288 26.50 15.09 14.58
N ALA A 289 27.15 15.60 15.61
CA ALA A 289 28.17 16.64 15.47
C ALA A 289 29.39 16.19 14.63
N ARG A 290 29.73 14.89 14.65
CA ARG A 290 30.78 14.32 13.80
C ARG A 290 30.52 14.49 12.31
N PHE A 291 29.24 14.62 11.93
CA PHE A 291 28.81 14.77 10.56
C PHE A 291 28.34 16.20 10.24
N GLY A 292 28.54 17.14 11.15
CA GLY A 292 28.10 18.53 11.03
C GLY A 292 26.57 18.68 11.03
N ILE A 293 25.86 17.75 11.70
CA ILE A 293 24.40 17.71 11.78
C ILE A 293 23.99 18.11 13.20
N GLU A 294 22.95 18.95 13.28
CA GLU A 294 22.22 19.22 14.50
C GLU A 294 20.83 18.59 14.39
N LEU A 295 20.55 17.61 15.24
CA LEU A 295 19.22 16.99 15.29
C LEU A 295 18.27 17.90 16.05
N ALA A 296 17.10 18.17 15.45
CA ALA A 296 16.04 18.91 16.14
C ALA A 296 15.68 18.23 17.46
N ASN A 297 15.45 19.05 18.49
CA ASN A 297 15.03 18.54 19.80
C ASN A 297 13.64 17.89 19.69
N ILE A 298 13.53 16.62 20.09
CA ILE A 298 12.25 15.91 20.22
C ILE A 298 12.05 15.62 21.70
N PRO A 299 11.00 16.18 22.33
CA PRO A 299 10.69 15.91 23.73
C PRO A 299 10.46 14.42 23.98
N ASN A 300 10.88 13.95 25.16
CA ASN A 300 10.64 12.56 25.58
C ASN A 300 9.27 12.43 26.25
N GLU A 301 8.22 12.79 25.52
CA GLU A 301 6.82 12.76 25.95
C GLU A 301 5.89 12.44 24.78
N PRO A 302 4.68 11.91 25.03
CA PRO A 302 3.71 11.61 23.98
C PRO A 302 3.27 12.88 23.25
N TYR A 303 3.46 12.92 21.94
CA TYR A 303 2.93 14.01 21.12
C TYR A 303 1.40 13.95 21.00
N PHE A 304 0.84 12.75 20.88
CA PHE A 304 -0.59 12.54 20.64
C PHE A 304 -1.23 11.63 21.68
N VAL A 305 -2.53 11.79 21.81
CA VAL A 305 -3.43 10.94 22.61
C VAL A 305 -4.43 10.27 21.66
N VAL A 306 -4.83 9.06 22.02
CA VAL A 306 -5.84 8.26 21.30
C VAL A 306 -7.21 8.62 21.80
N VAL A 307 -8.10 9.08 20.92
CA VAL A 307 -9.48 9.45 21.23
C VAL A 307 -10.43 8.52 20.47
N PRO A 308 -11.21 7.66 21.16
CA PRO A 308 -12.18 6.77 20.51
C PRO A 308 -13.36 7.56 19.95
N LYS A 309 -13.90 7.12 18.82
CA LYS A 309 -15.08 7.68 18.18
C LYS A 309 -16.15 6.62 17.98
N THR A 310 -17.41 7.00 18.23
CA THR A 310 -18.56 6.10 18.11
C THR A 310 -19.59 6.58 17.08
N ARG A 311 -19.47 7.83 16.61
CA ARG A 311 -20.34 8.42 15.60
C ARG A 311 -19.53 8.86 14.39
N ASP A 312 -20.21 8.91 13.24
CA ASP A 312 -19.62 9.44 12.01
C ASP A 312 -19.24 10.90 12.17
N ILE A 313 -18.05 11.27 11.68
CA ILE A 313 -17.56 12.64 11.72
C ILE A 313 -16.73 12.94 10.48
N ASP A 314 -16.91 14.11 9.87
CA ASP A 314 -16.01 14.54 8.80
C ASP A 314 -14.62 14.85 9.35
N LEU A 315 -13.57 14.52 8.57
CA LEU A 315 -12.19 14.90 8.88
C LEU A 315 -12.06 16.42 9.11
N ALA A 316 -12.73 17.23 8.29
CA ALA A 316 -12.73 18.68 8.43
C ALA A 316 -13.45 19.16 9.70
N THR A 317 -14.54 18.50 10.08
CA THR A 317 -15.27 18.82 11.33
C THR A 317 -14.41 18.41 12.54
N ALA A 318 -13.79 17.23 12.53
CA ALA A 318 -12.90 16.79 13.60
C ALA A 318 -11.72 17.75 13.78
N ALA A 319 -11.05 18.14 12.70
CA ALA A 319 -9.97 19.12 12.75
C ALA A 319 -10.41 20.47 13.32
N ARG A 320 -11.57 20.96 12.88
CA ARG A 320 -12.15 22.23 13.38
C ARG A 320 -12.49 22.15 14.87
N LEU A 321 -13.09 21.05 15.34
CA LEU A 321 -13.41 20.86 16.75
C LEU A 321 -12.15 20.79 17.62
N ALA A 322 -11.06 20.25 17.08
CA ALA A 322 -9.74 20.23 17.71
C ALA A 322 -8.99 21.57 17.57
N GLN A 323 -9.55 22.56 16.85
CA GLN A 323 -8.90 23.83 16.55
C GLN A 323 -7.51 23.65 15.92
N MET A 324 -7.39 22.75 14.95
CA MET A 324 -6.16 22.49 14.23
C MET A 324 -6.35 22.50 12.72
N PRO A 325 -5.30 22.81 11.93
CA PRO A 325 -5.33 22.70 10.48
C PRO A 325 -5.69 21.29 10.02
N LEU A 326 -6.43 21.18 8.92
CA LEU A 326 -6.87 19.88 8.39
C LEU A 326 -5.71 19.00 7.95
N ASP A 327 -4.64 19.57 7.41
CA ASP A 327 -3.43 18.87 6.99
C ASP A 327 -2.65 18.30 8.19
N GLU A 328 -2.56 19.02 9.30
CA GLU A 328 -1.98 18.50 10.54
C GLU A 328 -2.83 17.36 11.14
N PHE A 329 -4.16 17.52 11.14
CA PHE A 329 -5.06 16.44 11.56
C PHE A 329 -4.89 15.19 10.68
N ARG A 330 -4.76 15.35 9.37
CA ARG A 330 -4.51 14.25 8.44
C ARG A 330 -3.14 13.60 8.63
N ALA A 331 -2.11 14.39 8.95
CA ALA A 331 -0.79 13.84 9.23
C ALA A 331 -0.82 12.87 10.42
N LEU A 332 -1.60 13.15 11.46
CA LEU A 332 -1.80 12.23 12.58
C LEU A 332 -2.76 11.08 12.25
N ASN A 333 -3.70 11.28 11.32
CA ASN A 333 -4.78 10.34 11.00
C ASN A 333 -4.77 9.91 9.52
N PRO A 334 -3.64 9.43 8.99
CA PRO A 334 -3.47 9.19 7.55
C PRO A 334 -4.18 7.91 7.07
N SER A 335 -4.68 7.08 7.98
CA SER A 335 -5.35 5.82 7.66
C SER A 335 -6.70 6.01 6.96
N PHE A 336 -7.37 7.15 7.16
CA PHE A 336 -8.68 7.39 6.61
C PHE A 336 -8.66 7.70 5.12
N ASN A 337 -9.38 6.89 4.35
CA ASN A 337 -9.43 6.97 2.88
C ASN A 337 -10.43 8.00 2.38
N ARG A 338 -11.39 8.42 3.21
CA ARG A 338 -12.55 9.22 2.81
C ARG A 338 -12.63 10.49 3.66
N PRO A 339 -13.39 11.50 3.22
CA PRO A 339 -13.58 12.72 4.01
C PRO A 339 -14.37 12.52 5.31
N VAL A 340 -14.96 11.33 5.49
CA VAL A 340 -15.73 10.95 6.68
C VAL A 340 -15.07 9.78 7.40
N ILE A 341 -15.04 9.82 8.71
CA ILE A 341 -14.61 8.78 9.64
C ILE A 341 -15.87 8.07 10.12
N LEU A 342 -15.97 6.75 9.90
CA LEU A 342 -17.15 5.96 10.25
C LEU A 342 -17.15 5.56 11.72
N GLY A 343 -18.15 5.99 12.48
CA GLY A 343 -18.34 5.58 13.87
C GLY A 343 -18.60 4.07 14.03
N ALA A 344 -19.28 3.45 13.07
CA ALA A 344 -19.54 2.01 13.06
C ALA A 344 -18.27 1.14 13.08
N LEU A 345 -17.12 1.66 12.65
CA LEU A 345 -15.82 1.01 12.74
C LEU A 345 -15.14 1.20 14.10
N GLN A 346 -15.78 1.92 15.03
CA GLN A 346 -15.21 2.30 16.33
C GLN A 346 -13.77 2.83 16.20
N PRO A 347 -13.52 3.80 15.31
CA PRO A 347 -12.19 4.27 15.03
C PRO A 347 -11.61 5.06 16.19
N ASN A 348 -10.30 4.99 16.30
CA ASN A 348 -9.53 5.92 17.10
C ASN A 348 -9.05 7.08 16.22
N ILE A 349 -9.12 8.29 16.72
CA ILE A 349 -8.43 9.44 16.15
C ILE A 349 -7.28 9.84 17.05
N LEU A 350 -6.21 10.32 16.44
CA LEU A 350 -5.03 10.82 17.14
C LEU A 350 -5.12 12.35 17.18
N LEU A 351 -5.00 12.91 18.36
CA LEU A 351 -4.96 14.36 18.57
C LEU A 351 -3.72 14.72 19.38
N PRO A 352 -3.08 15.88 19.14
CA PRO A 352 -2.07 16.41 20.05
C PRO A 352 -2.63 16.49 21.48
N ALA A 353 -1.79 16.21 22.46
CA ALA A 353 -2.22 16.12 23.86
C ALA A 353 -2.93 17.41 24.34
N ASP A 354 -2.44 18.58 23.92
CA ASP A 354 -3.00 19.90 24.23
C ASP A 354 -4.33 20.20 23.52
N ARG A 355 -4.75 19.37 22.56
CA ARG A 355 -5.99 19.54 21.78
C ARG A 355 -7.14 18.66 22.26
N VAL A 356 -6.90 17.70 23.12
CA VAL A 356 -7.92 16.71 23.56
C VAL A 356 -9.06 17.38 24.32
N GLU A 357 -8.76 18.23 25.31
CA GLU A 357 -9.79 18.94 26.09
C GLU A 357 -10.59 19.91 25.22
N ILE A 358 -9.93 20.64 24.32
CA ILE A 358 -10.55 21.55 23.36
C ILE A 358 -11.51 20.76 22.46
N PHE A 359 -11.04 19.65 21.89
CA PHE A 359 -11.87 18.79 21.03
C PHE A 359 -13.09 18.26 21.78
N THR A 360 -12.90 17.73 22.99
CA THR A 360 -13.99 17.12 23.78
C THR A 360 -15.04 18.16 24.17
N GLY A 361 -14.62 19.33 24.61
CA GLY A 361 -15.53 20.43 24.95
C GLY A 361 -16.31 20.93 23.72
N ASN A 362 -15.63 21.15 22.61
CA ASN A 362 -16.28 21.58 21.37
C ASN A 362 -17.19 20.50 20.78
N LEU A 363 -16.84 19.21 20.90
CA LEU A 363 -17.68 18.09 20.47
C LEU A 363 -18.99 18.06 21.26
N ALA A 364 -18.93 18.15 22.60
CA ALA A 364 -20.10 18.16 23.44
C ALA A 364 -21.00 19.37 23.11
N ALA A 365 -20.44 20.57 22.92
CA ALA A 365 -21.19 21.75 22.51
C ALA A 365 -21.84 21.58 21.13
N TRP A 366 -21.16 20.95 20.18
CA TRP A 366 -21.71 20.67 18.85
C TRP A 366 -22.87 19.67 18.91
N GLU A 367 -22.69 18.56 19.64
CA GLU A 367 -23.72 17.53 19.83
C GLU A 367 -25.00 18.11 20.51
N ALA A 368 -24.85 19.06 21.41
CA ALA A 368 -25.98 19.77 22.02
C ALA A 368 -26.82 20.59 21.03
N THR A 369 -26.25 20.95 19.85
CA THR A 369 -27.01 21.63 18.78
C THR A 369 -27.92 20.70 17.99
N GLY A 370 -27.76 19.38 18.12
CA GLY A 370 -28.45 18.39 17.30
C GLY A 370 -28.02 18.35 15.84
N GLN A 371 -26.94 19.08 15.46
CA GLN A 371 -26.43 19.07 14.11
C GLN A 371 -25.58 17.81 13.85
N PRO A 372 -25.63 17.24 12.65
CA PRO A 372 -24.80 16.09 12.29
C PRO A 372 -23.31 16.46 12.27
N LEU A 373 -22.46 15.53 12.70
CA LEU A 373 -21.01 15.68 12.65
C LEU A 373 -20.42 15.36 11.27
N ALA A 374 -21.16 14.59 10.45
CA ALA A 374 -20.78 14.21 9.10
C ALA A 374 -21.70 14.87 8.05
N SER A 375 -21.12 15.46 7.03
CA SER A 375 -21.81 16.04 5.87
C SER A 375 -21.92 15.08 4.70
N TRP A 376 -21.41 13.87 4.83
CA TRP A 376 -21.41 12.83 3.80
C TRP A 376 -22.17 11.60 4.26
N THR A 377 -22.81 10.92 3.29
CA THR A 377 -23.45 9.61 3.52
C THR A 377 -23.06 8.60 2.43
N GLY A 378 -23.29 7.31 2.70
CA GLY A 378 -23.02 6.22 1.76
C GLY A 378 -24.17 6.03 0.78
N TYR A 379 -23.86 5.90 -0.50
CA TYR A 379 -24.82 5.61 -1.56
C TYR A 379 -24.33 4.45 -2.44
N THR A 380 -25.20 3.46 -2.68
CA THR A 380 -24.87 2.34 -3.56
C THR A 380 -25.38 2.61 -4.96
N LEU A 381 -24.47 2.63 -5.96
CA LEU A 381 -24.78 2.87 -7.37
C LEU A 381 -25.74 1.81 -7.91
N GLN A 382 -26.83 2.27 -8.51
CA GLN A 382 -27.80 1.41 -9.17
C GLN A 382 -27.27 0.88 -10.50
N THR A 383 -27.93 -0.16 -11.03
CA THR A 383 -27.59 -0.73 -12.33
C THR A 383 -27.73 0.32 -13.44
N GLY A 384 -26.66 0.57 -14.18
CA GLY A 384 -26.61 1.54 -15.27
C GLY A 384 -26.42 3.00 -14.85
N GLU A 385 -26.35 3.28 -13.53
CA GLU A 385 -26.13 4.62 -13.01
C GLU A 385 -24.66 5.04 -13.12
N THR A 386 -24.42 6.29 -13.46
CA THR A 386 -23.08 6.87 -13.62
C THR A 386 -22.81 7.94 -12.56
N LEU A 387 -21.52 8.19 -12.26
CA LEU A 387 -21.13 9.27 -11.35
C LEU A 387 -21.67 10.63 -11.80
N ALA A 388 -21.68 10.91 -13.11
CA ALA A 388 -22.24 12.16 -13.65
C ALA A 388 -23.73 12.33 -13.36
N GLN A 389 -24.51 11.25 -13.38
CA GLN A 389 -25.93 11.30 -13.04
C GLN A 389 -26.15 11.52 -11.55
N VAL A 390 -25.38 10.81 -10.71
CA VAL A 390 -25.45 11.00 -9.25
C VAL A 390 -25.02 12.42 -8.89
N ALA A 391 -23.90 12.90 -9.42
CA ALA A 391 -23.38 14.24 -9.15
C ALA A 391 -24.43 15.33 -9.44
N ARG A 392 -25.09 15.27 -10.60
CA ARG A 392 -26.18 16.20 -10.96
C ARG A 392 -27.36 16.14 -9.97
N ARG A 393 -27.72 14.92 -9.51
CA ARG A 393 -28.81 14.74 -8.54
C ARG A 393 -28.51 15.37 -7.19
N VAL A 394 -27.24 15.29 -6.75
CA VAL A 394 -26.81 15.81 -5.43
C VAL A 394 -26.21 17.22 -5.49
N GLY A 395 -26.35 17.91 -6.62
CA GLY A 395 -25.89 19.32 -6.76
C GLY A 395 -24.36 19.49 -6.83
N LEU A 396 -23.61 18.45 -7.16
CA LEU A 396 -22.15 18.49 -7.35
C LEU A 396 -21.75 18.38 -8.82
N SER A 397 -20.56 18.87 -9.16
CA SER A 397 -19.91 18.49 -10.40
C SER A 397 -19.40 17.04 -10.31
N GLU A 398 -19.29 16.36 -11.46
CA GLU A 398 -18.70 15.02 -11.51
C GLU A 398 -17.28 15.00 -10.96
N THR A 399 -16.49 16.07 -11.20
CA THR A 399 -15.13 16.19 -10.69
C THR A 399 -15.10 16.20 -9.16
N GLN A 400 -15.93 17.01 -8.51
CA GLN A 400 -16.03 17.04 -7.05
C GLN A 400 -16.43 15.68 -6.46
N LEU A 401 -17.40 14.99 -7.09
CA LEU A 401 -17.83 13.68 -6.63
C LEU A 401 -16.74 12.61 -6.85
N ARG A 402 -15.98 12.70 -7.95
CA ARG A 402 -14.80 11.84 -8.19
C ARG A 402 -13.71 12.05 -7.16
N GLU A 403 -13.38 13.30 -6.84
CA GLU A 403 -12.37 13.66 -5.84
C GLU A 403 -12.75 13.16 -4.45
N ALA A 404 -13.98 13.43 -3.99
CA ALA A 404 -14.47 12.96 -2.69
C ALA A 404 -14.40 11.42 -2.58
N ASN A 405 -14.60 10.72 -3.70
CA ASN A 405 -14.58 9.27 -3.78
C ASN A 405 -13.24 8.69 -4.24
N ARG A 406 -12.22 9.51 -4.48
CA ARG A 406 -10.90 9.08 -5.02
C ARG A 406 -11.05 8.16 -6.24
N VAL A 407 -11.96 8.51 -7.17
CA VAL A 407 -12.12 7.79 -8.43
C VAL A 407 -11.14 8.38 -9.44
N PRO A 408 -10.11 7.63 -9.86
CA PRO A 408 -9.10 8.16 -10.78
C PRO A 408 -9.71 8.56 -12.13
N PRO A 409 -9.08 9.51 -12.85
CA PRO A 409 -9.43 9.79 -14.25
C PRO A 409 -9.38 8.50 -15.08
N ARG A 410 -10.27 8.37 -16.07
CA ARG A 410 -10.38 7.20 -16.96
C ARG A 410 -10.85 5.90 -16.29
N PHE A 411 -11.37 5.99 -15.06
CA PHE A 411 -12.06 4.88 -14.41
C PHE A 411 -13.52 5.23 -14.17
N ARG A 412 -14.40 4.23 -14.30
CA ARG A 412 -15.78 4.27 -13.88
C ARG A 412 -16.01 3.27 -12.75
N LEU A 413 -17.08 3.43 -12.03
CA LEU A 413 -17.47 2.48 -10.99
C LEU A 413 -18.39 1.40 -11.55
N ALA A 414 -18.25 0.19 -11.06
CA ALA A 414 -19.22 -0.88 -11.32
C ALA A 414 -20.53 -0.58 -10.58
N SER A 415 -21.66 -1.06 -11.15
CA SER A 415 -22.94 -1.11 -10.45
C SER A 415 -22.79 -1.84 -9.11
N GLY A 416 -23.48 -1.40 -8.08
CA GLY A 416 -23.34 -1.93 -6.73
C GLY A 416 -22.13 -1.38 -5.95
N SER A 417 -21.29 -0.51 -6.56
CA SER A 417 -20.24 0.18 -5.81
C SER A 417 -20.86 1.21 -4.86
N THR A 418 -20.35 1.26 -3.63
CA THR A 418 -20.74 2.29 -2.67
C THR A 418 -19.83 3.50 -2.81
N ILE A 419 -20.44 4.67 -2.88
CA ILE A 419 -19.78 5.97 -2.94
C ILE A 419 -20.27 6.88 -1.82
N LEU A 420 -19.51 7.92 -1.53
CA LEU A 420 -19.97 9.03 -0.71
C LEU A 420 -20.71 10.04 -1.56
N ILE A 421 -21.83 10.50 -1.05
CA ILE A 421 -22.58 11.65 -1.55
C ILE A 421 -22.82 12.64 -0.41
N PRO A 422 -23.06 13.94 -0.70
CA PRO A 422 -23.51 14.87 0.32
C PRO A 422 -24.78 14.36 0.97
N ARG A 423 -24.85 14.55 2.27
CA ARG A 423 -26.00 14.23 3.08
C ARG A 423 -27.06 15.34 2.96
N ASP A 424 -28.32 14.98 2.99
CA ASP A 424 -29.44 15.90 3.16
C ASP A 424 -30.15 15.69 4.51
N GLU A 425 -31.06 16.56 4.87
CA GLU A 425 -31.78 16.56 6.16
C GLU A 425 -32.66 15.31 6.37
N THR A 426 -32.96 14.56 5.32
CA THR A 426 -33.83 13.36 5.38
C THR A 426 -33.05 12.07 5.63
N MET A 427 -31.70 12.13 5.51
CA MET A 427 -30.82 10.98 5.66
C MET A 427 -30.38 10.79 7.11
N ALA A 428 -30.11 9.54 7.48
CA ALA A 428 -29.62 9.18 8.81
C ALA A 428 -28.29 9.88 9.14
N ASP A 429 -28.03 10.16 10.41
CA ASP A 429 -26.83 10.85 10.88
C ASP A 429 -25.56 10.05 10.63
N ASP A 430 -25.63 8.74 10.83
CA ASP A 430 -24.52 7.84 10.63
C ASP A 430 -24.74 6.95 9.40
N ILE A 431 -23.67 6.61 8.71
CA ILE A 431 -23.68 5.68 7.59
C ILE A 431 -24.01 4.28 8.11
N PRO A 432 -25.01 3.59 7.52
CA PRO A 432 -25.40 2.26 7.99
C PRO A 432 -24.24 1.28 8.06
N ALA A 433 -24.13 0.53 9.15
CA ALA A 433 -23.07 -0.48 9.35
C ALA A 433 -22.99 -1.51 8.21
N ALA A 434 -24.10 -1.78 7.52
CA ALA A 434 -24.12 -2.63 6.32
C ALA A 434 -23.20 -2.13 5.19
N LEU A 435 -22.91 -0.83 5.14
CA LEU A 435 -22.02 -0.22 4.14
C LEU A 435 -20.54 -0.23 4.56
N VAL A 436 -20.20 -0.68 5.75
CA VAL A 436 -18.80 -0.81 6.21
C VAL A 436 -18.01 -1.74 5.29
N ASN A 437 -18.59 -2.88 4.91
CA ASN A 437 -17.99 -3.87 3.99
C ASN A 437 -18.42 -3.67 2.54
N ALA A 438 -18.82 -2.47 2.19
CA ALA A 438 -19.32 -2.15 0.86
C ALA A 438 -18.25 -2.32 -0.22
N SER A 439 -18.69 -2.76 -1.39
CA SER A 439 -17.81 -2.91 -2.55
C SER A 439 -17.51 -1.55 -3.20
N PHE A 440 -16.28 -1.39 -3.69
CA PHE A 440 -15.86 -0.25 -4.49
C PHE A 440 -15.02 -0.78 -5.65
N ALA A 441 -15.67 -1.05 -6.77
CA ALA A 441 -15.01 -1.68 -7.92
C ALA A 441 -14.75 -0.66 -9.03
N LEU A 442 -13.48 -0.37 -9.26
CA LEU A 442 -13.01 0.48 -10.35
C LEU A 442 -12.90 -0.34 -11.64
N LEU A 443 -13.57 0.11 -12.66
CA LEU A 443 -13.46 -0.42 -14.02
C LEU A 443 -12.79 0.63 -14.91
N PRO A 444 -11.80 0.27 -15.72
CA PRO A 444 -11.29 1.20 -16.73
C PRO A 444 -12.44 1.72 -17.59
N GLU A 445 -12.47 3.01 -17.86
CA GLU A 445 -13.52 3.65 -18.67
C GLU A 445 -13.62 3.01 -20.07
N HIS A 446 -12.50 2.45 -20.50
CA HIS A 446 -12.33 1.77 -21.78
C HIS A 446 -11.98 0.27 -21.61
N ALA A 447 -12.56 -0.41 -20.63
CA ALA A 447 -12.34 -1.85 -20.42
C ALA A 447 -12.70 -2.73 -21.65
N ASN A 448 -13.41 -2.16 -22.62
CA ASN A 448 -13.77 -2.79 -23.90
C ASN A 448 -12.88 -2.37 -25.07
N LEU A 449 -11.74 -1.71 -24.82
CA LEU A 449 -10.81 -1.36 -25.88
C LEU A 449 -9.82 -2.50 -26.09
N ARG A 450 -9.53 -2.80 -27.35
CA ARG A 450 -8.40 -3.65 -27.76
C ARG A 450 -7.42 -2.82 -28.58
N GLN A 451 -6.17 -3.09 -28.45
CA GLN A 451 -5.16 -2.58 -29.36
C GLN A 451 -5.17 -3.39 -30.65
N VAL A 452 -5.24 -2.69 -31.76
CA VAL A 452 -5.18 -3.26 -33.11
C VAL A 452 -4.01 -2.59 -33.83
N THR A 453 -3.13 -3.39 -34.42
CA THR A 453 -2.11 -2.86 -35.33
C THR A 453 -2.73 -2.71 -36.73
N TYR A 454 -2.85 -1.48 -37.20
CA TYR A 454 -3.31 -1.14 -38.54
C TYR A 454 -2.12 -0.79 -39.44
N ARG A 455 -2.05 -1.39 -40.62
CA ARG A 455 -1.07 -1.02 -41.63
C ARG A 455 -1.71 -0.06 -42.63
N VAL A 456 -1.18 1.16 -42.71
CA VAL A 456 -1.66 2.22 -43.59
C VAL A 456 -1.58 1.78 -45.05
N ARG A 457 -2.66 1.94 -45.80
CA ARG A 457 -2.77 1.62 -47.22
C ARG A 457 -2.50 2.87 -48.06
N ARG A 458 -2.17 2.68 -49.33
CA ARG A 458 -2.04 3.81 -50.28
C ARG A 458 -3.37 4.54 -50.40
N GLY A 459 -3.37 5.85 -50.16
CA GLY A 459 -4.55 6.69 -50.17
C GLY A 459 -5.27 6.83 -48.82
N ASP A 460 -4.84 6.16 -47.77
CA ASP A 460 -5.39 6.38 -46.43
C ASP A 460 -5.00 7.78 -45.92
N THR A 461 -5.99 8.48 -45.37
CA THR A 461 -5.77 9.71 -44.61
C THR A 461 -6.03 9.44 -43.13
N LEU A 462 -5.43 10.24 -42.24
CA LEU A 462 -5.64 10.12 -40.79
C LEU A 462 -7.14 10.16 -40.44
N ARG A 463 -7.90 11.08 -41.06
CA ARG A 463 -9.36 11.19 -40.87
C ARG A 463 -10.12 9.96 -41.35
N ALA A 464 -9.74 9.40 -42.51
CA ALA A 464 -10.38 8.20 -43.04
C ALA A 464 -10.12 6.97 -42.15
N VAL A 465 -8.89 6.82 -41.63
CA VAL A 465 -8.55 5.76 -40.68
C VAL A 465 -9.30 5.96 -39.36
N ALA A 466 -9.34 7.17 -38.83
CA ALA A 466 -10.06 7.52 -37.60
C ALA A 466 -11.57 7.19 -37.72
N ALA A 467 -12.20 7.62 -38.83
CA ALA A 467 -13.63 7.31 -39.09
C ALA A 467 -13.91 5.79 -39.22
N ARG A 468 -13.01 5.06 -39.90
CA ARG A 468 -13.14 3.58 -40.06
C ARG A 468 -13.12 2.85 -38.73
N TRP A 469 -12.33 3.30 -37.80
CA TRP A 469 -12.13 2.66 -36.50
C TRP A 469 -12.93 3.29 -35.37
N ASN A 470 -13.74 4.31 -35.68
CA ASN A 470 -14.56 5.09 -34.74
C ASN A 470 -13.73 5.63 -33.56
N VAL A 471 -12.61 6.28 -33.90
CA VAL A 471 -11.69 6.96 -32.97
C VAL A 471 -11.41 8.38 -33.48
N LYS A 472 -10.91 9.26 -32.65
CA LYS A 472 -10.56 10.62 -33.04
C LYS A 472 -9.20 10.65 -33.73
N PRO A 473 -8.99 11.51 -34.74
CA PRO A 473 -7.68 11.69 -35.38
C PRO A 473 -6.57 12.02 -34.39
N GLU A 474 -6.85 12.88 -33.42
CA GLU A 474 -5.91 13.33 -32.37
C GLU A 474 -5.45 12.17 -31.48
N GLU A 475 -6.34 11.20 -31.25
CA GLU A 475 -6.02 9.99 -30.46
C GLU A 475 -5.03 9.11 -31.22
N ILE A 476 -5.20 8.96 -32.55
CA ILE A 476 -4.23 8.19 -33.37
C ILE A 476 -2.86 8.86 -33.35
N VAL A 477 -2.81 10.21 -33.46
CA VAL A 477 -1.57 10.99 -33.36
C VAL A 477 -0.89 10.74 -32.03
N ALA A 478 -1.63 10.83 -30.93
CA ALA A 478 -1.12 10.64 -29.57
C ALA A 478 -0.61 9.22 -29.32
N TRP A 479 -1.37 8.19 -29.74
CA TRP A 479 -0.97 6.79 -29.53
C TRP A 479 0.27 6.36 -30.31
N ASN A 480 0.55 7.06 -31.41
CA ASN A 480 1.66 6.71 -32.33
C ASN A 480 2.78 7.76 -32.38
N ASN A 481 2.71 8.80 -31.53
CA ASN A 481 3.68 9.91 -31.49
C ASN A 481 3.93 10.53 -32.88
N LEU A 482 2.84 10.72 -33.65
CA LEU A 482 2.96 11.28 -35.00
C LEU A 482 3.28 12.77 -34.92
N ARG A 483 4.21 13.24 -35.75
CA ARG A 483 4.59 14.67 -35.83
C ARG A 483 3.64 15.50 -36.70
N GLY A 484 2.51 14.93 -37.16
CA GLY A 484 1.51 15.61 -37.98
C GLY A 484 0.46 14.64 -38.49
N GLU A 485 -0.46 15.11 -39.36
CA GLU A 485 -1.59 14.30 -39.87
C GLU A 485 -1.23 13.43 -41.08
N THR A 486 0.00 13.51 -41.60
CA THR A 486 0.41 12.78 -42.80
C THR A 486 0.74 11.34 -42.48
N LEU A 487 0.09 10.40 -43.19
CA LEU A 487 0.36 8.97 -43.09
C LEU A 487 1.13 8.46 -44.33
N PHE A 488 2.01 7.51 -44.11
CA PHE A 488 2.78 6.87 -45.20
C PHE A 488 2.26 5.45 -45.44
N ALA A 489 2.11 5.06 -46.71
CA ALA A 489 1.71 3.70 -47.07
C ALA A 489 2.69 2.68 -46.50
N GLY A 490 2.19 1.65 -45.82
CA GLY A 490 2.98 0.64 -45.13
C GLY A 490 3.30 0.98 -43.65
N GLN A 491 3.09 2.20 -43.21
CA GLN A 491 3.24 2.61 -41.81
C GLN A 491 2.35 1.76 -40.89
N ARG A 492 2.88 1.35 -39.74
CA ARG A 492 2.09 0.63 -38.71
C ARG A 492 1.57 1.64 -37.70
N LEU A 493 0.26 1.61 -37.46
CA LEU A 493 -0.41 2.41 -36.44
C LEU A 493 -0.97 1.48 -35.38
N THR A 494 -0.73 1.79 -34.12
CA THR A 494 -1.43 1.19 -32.99
C THR A 494 -2.72 1.95 -32.75
N LEU A 495 -3.86 1.29 -32.88
CA LEU A 495 -5.18 1.86 -32.67
C LEU A 495 -5.80 1.21 -31.43
N THR A 496 -6.35 2.00 -30.54
CA THR A 496 -7.10 1.51 -29.37
C THR A 496 -8.58 1.62 -29.69
N VAL A 497 -9.22 0.51 -30.08
CA VAL A 497 -10.59 0.47 -30.60
C VAL A 497 -11.52 -0.28 -29.67
N ALA A 498 -12.80 0.10 -29.66
CA ALA A 498 -13.82 -0.62 -28.90
C ALA A 498 -13.90 -2.09 -29.33
N ARG A 499 -13.89 -3.00 -28.36
CA ARG A 499 -14.22 -4.39 -28.60
C ARG A 499 -15.71 -4.44 -28.93
N THR A 500 -16.06 -4.73 -30.17
CA THR A 500 -17.46 -5.04 -30.51
C THR A 500 -17.87 -6.20 -29.60
N PRO A 501 -18.99 -6.10 -28.86
CA PRO A 501 -19.47 -7.25 -28.11
C PRO A 501 -19.67 -8.36 -29.11
N GLU A 502 -18.95 -9.45 -28.94
CA GLU A 502 -19.19 -10.68 -29.70
C GLU A 502 -20.66 -11.04 -29.47
N ARG A 503 -21.45 -10.87 -30.53
CA ARG A 503 -22.86 -11.24 -30.52
C ARG A 503 -22.86 -12.67 -29.99
N ALA A 504 -23.36 -12.88 -28.78
CA ALA A 504 -23.47 -14.19 -28.17
C ALA A 504 -24.05 -15.09 -29.26
N ALA A 505 -23.27 -16.04 -29.74
CA ALA A 505 -23.71 -17.02 -30.70
C ALA A 505 -24.93 -17.65 -30.07
N ALA A 506 -26.10 -17.39 -30.67
CA ALA A 506 -27.33 -18.04 -30.27
C ALA A 506 -27.04 -19.54 -30.21
N PRO A 507 -27.43 -20.25 -29.14
CA PRO A 507 -27.20 -21.67 -29.06
C PRO A 507 -27.76 -22.30 -30.30
N ARG A 508 -26.89 -22.88 -31.12
CA ARG A 508 -27.27 -23.65 -32.30
C ARG A 508 -28.20 -24.74 -31.79
N ALA A 509 -29.48 -24.59 -32.11
CA ALA A 509 -30.48 -25.63 -31.89
C ALA A 509 -29.91 -26.92 -32.46
N THR A 510 -29.58 -27.87 -31.61
CA THR A 510 -29.27 -29.23 -31.98
C THR A 510 -30.55 -29.82 -32.54
N GLN A 511 -30.65 -29.88 -33.90
CA GLN A 511 -31.65 -30.71 -34.55
C GLN A 511 -31.37 -32.17 -34.14
N PRO A 512 -32.41 -32.93 -33.78
CA PRO A 512 -32.24 -34.35 -33.47
C PRO A 512 -31.79 -35.05 -34.76
N ARG A 513 -30.65 -35.71 -34.68
CA ARG A 513 -30.10 -36.58 -35.72
C ARG A 513 -31.05 -37.76 -35.86
N GLN A 514 -31.76 -37.89 -37.01
CA GLN A 514 -32.44 -39.11 -37.40
C GLN A 514 -31.42 -40.26 -37.49
N PRO A 515 -31.77 -41.47 -37.04
CA PRO A 515 -30.90 -42.64 -37.20
C PRO A 515 -30.81 -43.03 -38.67
N ALA A 516 -29.57 -43.08 -39.18
CA ALA A 516 -29.30 -43.58 -40.52
C ALA A 516 -29.55 -45.07 -40.58
N ALA A 517 -30.33 -45.49 -41.58
CA ALA A 517 -30.64 -46.87 -41.92
C ALA A 517 -29.37 -47.68 -42.24
N ALA A 518 -29.32 -48.91 -41.76
CA ALA A 518 -28.26 -49.86 -42.03
C ALA A 518 -28.23 -50.30 -43.50
N PRO A 519 -27.11 -50.44 -44.18
CA PRO A 519 -27.04 -51.12 -45.46
C PRO A 519 -26.88 -52.63 -45.26
N ALA A 520 -27.64 -53.34 -46.08
CA ALA A 520 -27.77 -54.79 -46.15
C ALA A 520 -26.46 -55.54 -46.45
N ALA A 521 -26.43 -56.74 -45.90
CA ALA A 521 -25.39 -57.74 -46.04
C ALA A 521 -25.22 -58.21 -47.50
N ARG A 522 -24.00 -58.34 -47.96
CA ARG A 522 -23.62 -59.23 -49.03
C ARG A 522 -22.58 -60.24 -48.52
N SER A 523 -23.07 -61.49 -48.52
CA SER A 523 -22.29 -62.71 -48.32
C SER A 523 -21.35 -62.95 -49.50
N THR A 524 -20.11 -63.35 -49.28
CA THR A 524 -19.42 -64.35 -50.09
C THR A 524 -18.41 -65.10 -49.24
N HIS A 525 -18.52 -66.42 -49.36
CA HIS A 525 -17.73 -67.53 -48.81
C HIS A 525 -16.23 -67.40 -49.05
N ARG A 526 -15.36 -67.87 -48.11
CA ARG A 526 -14.67 -69.12 -48.24
C ARG A 526 -13.51 -69.28 -47.26
N ALA A 527 -13.57 -70.40 -46.53
CA ALA A 527 -12.52 -71.36 -46.14
C ALA A 527 -11.53 -70.98 -45.01
N ALA A 528 -11.67 -71.72 -43.97
CA ALA A 528 -10.71 -72.08 -42.94
C ALA A 528 -9.59 -73.00 -43.54
N PRO A 529 -8.51 -73.41 -42.85
CA PRO A 529 -8.60 -74.02 -41.51
C PRO A 529 -7.41 -73.74 -40.54
N ALA A 530 -7.69 -74.04 -39.25
CA ALA A 530 -6.99 -74.80 -38.25
C ALA A 530 -5.50 -74.43 -37.91
N THR A 531 -5.11 -74.37 -36.71
CA THR A 531 -5.07 -75.32 -35.57
C THR A 531 -4.61 -74.61 -34.33
N ALA A 532 -5.23 -74.82 -33.21
CA ALA A 532 -4.79 -75.53 -32.02
C ALA A 532 -3.64 -74.84 -31.24
N SER A 533 -3.61 -74.65 -29.96
CA SER A 533 -4.25 -75.29 -28.82
C SER A 533 -3.75 -74.62 -27.51
N SER A 534 -4.62 -74.66 -26.55
CA SER A 534 -4.40 -74.91 -25.13
C SER A 534 -3.46 -73.98 -24.35
N GLY A 535 -3.77 -73.54 -23.19
CA GLY A 535 -4.69 -73.93 -22.15
C GLY A 535 -4.35 -73.23 -20.86
N SER A 536 -5.41 -73.05 -20.16
CA SER A 536 -5.57 -73.12 -18.70
C SER A 536 -4.89 -72.14 -17.74
N SER A 537 -5.75 -71.37 -17.12
CA SER A 537 -5.72 -70.99 -15.70
C SER A 537 -5.77 -72.26 -14.83
N PRO A 538 -5.57 -72.25 -13.48
CA PRO A 538 -6.06 -71.27 -12.50
C PRO A 538 -5.24 -71.15 -11.17
N THR A 539 -5.83 -70.31 -10.28
CA THR A 539 -5.93 -70.42 -8.79
C THR A 539 -4.84 -69.89 -7.87
N ARG A 540 -5.32 -68.95 -7.07
CA ARG A 540 -4.99 -68.67 -5.65
C ARG A 540 -5.11 -69.94 -4.80
N PRO A 541 -4.64 -70.09 -3.49
CA PRO A 541 -4.69 -69.13 -2.39
C PRO A 541 -3.64 -69.29 -1.26
N GLY A 542 -3.78 -68.45 -0.21
CA GLY A 542 -3.52 -68.79 1.20
C GLY A 542 -2.21 -68.26 1.80
N ALA A 543 -2.19 -67.39 2.67
CA ALA A 543 -2.56 -67.31 4.10
C ALA A 543 -1.41 -67.66 5.09
N ALA A 544 -1.28 -66.77 6.08
CA ALA A 544 -0.87 -66.96 7.47
C ALA A 544 0.64 -67.01 7.80
N ALA A 545 1.07 -66.21 8.64
CA ALA A 545 1.00 -66.00 10.09
C ALA A 545 2.40 -65.94 10.74
N ALA A 546 2.54 -64.95 11.60
CA ALA A 546 3.05 -64.95 12.97
C ALA A 546 4.56 -65.15 13.25
N ALA A 547 5.19 -64.24 13.91
CA ALA A 547 5.50 -64.28 15.34
C ALA A 547 6.70 -63.35 15.69
N ARG A 548 6.48 -62.53 16.68
CA ARG A 548 7.45 -61.97 17.64
C ARG A 548 8.02 -63.12 18.51
N PRO A 549 8.97 -62.94 19.50
CA PRO A 549 9.46 -61.72 20.18
C PRO A 549 10.94 -61.76 20.71
N VAL A 550 11.22 -60.75 21.63
CA VAL A 550 12.13 -60.74 22.81
C VAL A 550 13.56 -60.23 22.58
N ALA A 551 13.93 -59.08 23.05
CA ALA A 551 14.29 -58.50 24.34
C ALA A 551 15.71 -58.87 24.84
N HIS A 552 16.44 -57.93 25.25
CA HIS A 552 17.16 -57.65 26.48
C HIS A 552 18.44 -56.80 26.30
N THR A 553 18.43 -55.67 26.97
CA THR A 553 19.30 -55.23 28.09
C THR A 553 20.75 -54.94 27.71
N GLY A 554 21.31 -53.87 28.10
CA GLY A 554 21.45 -53.15 29.30
C GLY A 554 22.60 -52.13 29.25
N ALA A 555 22.40 -51.16 30.09
CA ALA A 555 23.34 -50.48 30.97
C ALA A 555 24.44 -49.50 30.44
N ARG A 556 24.30 -48.31 30.93
CA ARG A 556 25.27 -47.23 31.26
C ARG A 556 26.45 -47.73 32.12
N PRO A 557 27.44 -46.89 32.57
CA PRO A 557 27.66 -45.42 32.42
C PRO A 557 29.13 -45.04 32.17
N HIS A 558 29.40 -43.85 31.77
CA HIS A 558 30.21 -42.83 32.48
C HIS A 558 30.08 -41.48 31.77
#